data_0077662d90952f0bb0fffa480ce82270
#
_entry.id   0077662d90952f0bb0fffa480ce82270
#
_cell.length_a   1.000
_cell.length_b   1.000
_cell.length_c   1.000
_cell.angle_alpha   90.00
_cell.angle_beta   90.00
_cell.angle_gamma   90.00
#
_symmetry.space_group_name_H-M   'P 1'
#
loop_
_entity.id
_entity.type
_entity.pdbx_description
1 polymer ?
#
loop_
_entity_poly.entity_id
_entity_poly.type
_entity_poly.pdbx_seq_one_letter_code
_entity_poly.pdbx_strand_id
1 'polypeptide(L)'
;MTLIAEHSETDTRERILVVAERLFREIGYQKTTVGDIAKALHMSPANVYRFFDSKKAIHEGVARVLMGEVETAAQAILAKPGPATPRLRELLTTIHRMNSERFVGDSKLHEMVEIAMEESWEVCMAHMQTIVEAIGGVIAQGVASNEFDLTDVPLAAMCTCQAMIGYFHPQMIAQAMNKPGKPHAEIDQMVDFILAGLKSRSNKGG
;
A
#
# COMPACT_ATOMS: atom_id res chain seq x y z
N MET A 1 6.63 28.55 22.99
CA MET A 1 6.98 27.27 23.63
C MET A 1 6.22 26.07 23.06
N THR A 2 5.05 26.23 22.46
CA THR A 2 4.21 25.10 21.95
C THR A 2 4.81 24.37 20.74
N LEU A 3 5.34 25.06 19.75
CA LEU A 3 5.88 24.46 18.51
C LEU A 3 7.11 23.53 18.71
N ILE A 4 7.96 23.80 19.69
CA ILE A 4 9.14 22.96 19.98
C ILE A 4 8.73 21.66 20.67
N ALA A 5 7.70 21.69 21.51
CA ALA A 5 7.16 20.50 22.17
C ALA A 5 6.44 19.56 21.18
N GLU A 6 5.68 20.10 20.26
CA GLU A 6 4.98 19.33 19.21
C GLU A 6 5.97 18.63 18.26
N HIS A 7 7.03 19.30 17.84
CA HIS A 7 8.10 18.68 17.04
C HIS A 7 8.81 17.54 17.77
N SER A 8 9.06 17.69 19.07
CA SER A 8 9.69 16.65 19.92
C SER A 8 8.79 15.43 20.12
N GLU A 9 7.46 15.62 20.20
CA GLU A 9 6.50 14.53 20.35
C GLU A 9 6.32 13.75 19.03
N THR A 10 6.22 14.45 17.91
CA THR A 10 6.17 13.83 16.57
C THR A 10 7.43 12.99 16.30
N ASP A 11 8.62 13.54 16.54
CA ASP A 11 9.90 12.84 16.41
C ASP A 11 9.95 11.57 17.28
N THR A 12 9.48 11.65 18.52
CA THR A 12 9.45 10.49 19.42
C THR A 12 8.48 9.42 18.94
N ARG A 13 7.30 9.81 18.43
CA ARG A 13 6.31 8.88 17.87
C ARG A 13 6.87 8.15 16.66
N GLU A 14 7.53 8.85 15.75
CA GLU A 14 8.18 8.27 14.56
C GLU A 14 9.30 7.31 14.96
N ARG A 15 10.16 7.67 15.92
CA ARG A 15 11.23 6.79 16.43
C ARG A 15 10.68 5.50 17.03
N ILE A 16 9.54 5.56 17.74
CA ILE A 16 8.87 4.36 18.27
C ILE A 16 8.44 3.45 17.10
N LEU A 17 7.84 3.99 16.04
CA LEU A 17 7.40 3.23 14.89
C LEU A 17 8.56 2.59 14.12
N VAL A 18 9.64 3.32 13.90
CA VAL A 18 10.87 2.80 13.24
C VAL A 18 11.47 1.63 14.01
N VAL A 19 11.59 1.77 15.34
CA VAL A 19 12.13 0.68 16.18
C VAL A 19 11.16 -0.49 16.25
N ALA A 20 9.87 -0.23 16.33
CA ALA A 20 8.85 -1.28 16.35
C ALA A 20 8.85 -2.07 15.03
N GLU A 21 8.86 -1.41 13.88
CA GLU A 21 8.97 -2.07 12.57
C GLU A 21 10.19 -2.98 12.53
N ARG A 22 11.36 -2.49 12.89
CA ARG A 22 12.60 -3.26 12.92
C ARG A 22 12.45 -4.51 13.79
N LEU A 23 11.95 -4.38 15.03
CA LEU A 23 11.78 -5.51 15.95
C LEU A 23 10.73 -6.51 15.45
N PHE A 24 9.63 -6.02 14.85
CA PHE A 24 8.62 -6.89 14.25
C PHE A 24 9.20 -7.72 13.10
N ARG A 25 10.10 -7.15 12.29
CA ARG A 25 10.80 -7.87 11.22
C ARG A 25 11.86 -8.83 11.73
N GLU A 26 12.60 -8.47 12.80
CA GLU A 26 13.68 -9.31 13.35
C GLU A 26 13.15 -10.51 14.12
N ILE A 27 12.22 -10.31 15.04
CA ILE A 27 11.74 -11.32 15.98
C ILE A 27 10.27 -11.72 15.83
N GLY A 28 9.48 -10.99 15.04
CA GLY A 28 8.05 -11.18 14.80
C GLY A 28 7.17 -10.35 15.73
N TYR A 29 5.97 -10.00 15.24
CA TYR A 29 5.02 -9.21 16.01
C TYR A 29 4.61 -9.90 17.32
N GLN A 30 4.24 -11.17 17.27
CA GLN A 30 3.78 -11.90 18.47
C GLN A 30 4.81 -11.89 19.60
N LYS A 31 6.08 -12.05 19.29
CA LYS A 31 7.16 -12.13 20.26
C LYS A 31 7.67 -10.79 20.77
N THR A 32 7.45 -9.71 20.01
CA THR A 32 7.86 -8.36 20.40
C THR A 32 6.93 -7.82 21.49
N THR A 33 7.51 -7.23 22.53
CA THR A 33 6.76 -6.54 23.59
C THR A 33 7.00 -5.03 23.53
N VAL A 34 6.10 -4.25 24.16
CA VAL A 34 6.31 -2.79 24.33
C VAL A 34 7.57 -2.53 25.17
N GLY A 35 7.93 -3.45 26.08
CA GLY A 35 9.16 -3.38 26.85
C GLY A 35 10.42 -3.50 26.00
N ASP A 36 10.41 -4.34 24.95
CA ASP A 36 11.54 -4.48 24.02
C ASP A 36 11.73 -3.21 23.19
N ILE A 37 10.63 -2.61 22.73
CA ILE A 37 10.65 -1.33 22.01
C ILE A 37 11.20 -0.23 22.90
N ALA A 38 10.70 -0.12 24.12
CA ALA A 38 11.15 0.86 25.11
C ALA A 38 12.64 0.72 25.42
N LYS A 39 13.10 -0.53 25.65
CA LYS A 39 14.50 -0.85 25.91
C LYS A 39 15.40 -0.42 24.73
N ALA A 40 15.01 -0.70 23.51
CA ALA A 40 15.76 -0.33 22.30
C ALA A 40 15.86 1.21 22.11
N LEU A 41 14.88 1.95 22.64
CA LEU A 41 14.85 3.42 22.64
C LEU A 41 15.48 4.07 23.87
N HIS A 42 15.96 3.28 24.83
CA HIS A 42 16.41 3.75 26.14
C HIS A 42 15.33 4.52 26.91
N MET A 43 14.08 4.06 26.82
CA MET A 43 12.89 4.62 27.46
C MET A 43 12.28 3.66 28.47
N SER A 44 11.41 4.17 29.35
CA SER A 44 10.51 3.30 30.13
C SER A 44 9.32 2.86 29.28
N PRO A 45 8.73 1.67 29.52
CA PRO A 45 7.48 1.27 28.88
C PRO A 45 6.34 2.28 29.07
N ALA A 46 6.26 2.89 30.26
CA ALA A 46 5.29 3.93 30.56
C ALA A 46 5.43 5.15 29.63
N ASN A 47 6.65 5.47 29.19
CA ASN A 47 6.86 6.56 28.25
C ASN A 47 6.39 6.20 26.84
N VAL A 48 6.55 4.95 26.39
CA VAL A 48 5.98 4.47 25.11
C VAL A 48 4.46 4.52 25.14
N TYR A 49 3.84 4.11 26.27
CA TYR A 49 2.38 4.15 26.44
C TYR A 49 1.78 5.55 26.42
N ARG A 50 2.57 6.60 26.59
CA ARG A 50 2.10 8.00 26.38
C ARG A 50 1.82 8.32 24.92
N PHE A 51 2.45 7.60 23.99
CA PHE A 51 2.31 7.81 22.55
C PHE A 51 1.39 6.79 21.87
N PHE A 52 1.31 5.58 22.42
CA PHE A 52 0.52 4.49 21.88
C PHE A 52 -0.11 3.67 23.00
N ASP A 53 -1.42 3.60 23.04
CA ASP A 53 -2.17 2.95 24.12
C ASP A 53 -1.95 1.44 24.22
N SER A 54 -1.45 0.79 23.15
CA SER A 54 -1.23 -0.65 23.11
C SER A 54 -0.18 -1.03 22.05
N LYS A 55 0.29 -2.29 22.11
CA LYS A 55 1.11 -2.87 21.04
C LYS A 55 0.36 -2.90 19.70
N LYS A 56 -0.96 -3.13 19.73
CA LYS A 56 -1.81 -3.04 18.55
C LYS A 56 -1.78 -1.63 17.94
N ALA A 57 -1.89 -0.57 18.73
CA ALA A 57 -1.81 0.80 18.24
C ALA A 57 -0.44 1.13 17.61
N ILE A 58 0.66 0.56 18.14
CA ILE A 58 1.98 0.66 17.52
C ILE A 58 2.01 -0.08 16.18
N HIS A 59 1.46 -1.29 16.13
CA HIS A 59 1.37 -2.08 14.89
C HIS A 59 0.55 -1.37 13.81
N GLU A 60 -0.60 -0.83 14.15
CA GLU A 60 -1.40 0.02 13.25
C GLU A 60 -0.62 1.25 12.77
N GLY A 61 0.15 1.87 13.65
CA GLY A 61 1.04 2.97 13.28
C GLY A 61 2.08 2.56 12.25
N VAL A 62 2.74 1.43 12.45
CA VAL A 62 3.71 0.85 11.49
C VAL A 62 3.01 0.54 10.16
N ALA A 63 1.85 -0.12 10.19
CA ALA A 63 1.08 -0.43 8.99
C ALA A 63 0.73 0.86 8.21
N ARG A 64 0.27 1.93 8.89
CA ARG A 64 -0.01 3.23 8.26
C ARG A 64 1.22 3.86 7.61
N VAL A 65 2.40 3.76 8.23
CA VAL A 65 3.65 4.26 7.63
C VAL A 65 3.96 3.51 6.34
N LEU A 66 3.94 2.18 6.38
CA LEU A 66 4.26 1.34 5.22
C LEU A 66 3.26 1.51 4.06
N MET A 67 1.97 1.64 4.37
CA MET A 67 0.92 1.91 3.39
C MET A 67 1.02 3.34 2.85
N GLY A 68 1.31 4.31 3.70
CA GLY A 68 1.45 5.73 3.33
C GLY A 68 2.57 6.00 2.33
N GLU A 69 3.64 5.20 2.33
CA GLU A 69 4.68 5.29 1.31
C GLU A 69 4.15 4.92 -0.09
N VAL A 70 3.32 3.86 -0.17
CA VAL A 70 2.67 3.44 -1.42
C VAL A 70 1.65 4.49 -1.88
N GLU A 71 0.85 5.02 -0.95
CA GLU A 71 -0.12 6.09 -1.20
C GLU A 71 0.55 7.35 -1.72
N THR A 72 1.67 7.74 -1.10
CA THR A 72 2.46 8.91 -1.53
C THR A 72 2.99 8.73 -2.96
N ALA A 73 3.51 7.55 -3.28
CA ALA A 73 3.95 7.23 -4.63
C ALA A 73 2.80 7.28 -5.64
N ALA A 74 1.63 6.73 -5.27
CA ALA A 74 0.43 6.75 -6.10
C ALA A 74 -0.05 8.18 -6.38
N GLN A 75 -0.11 9.03 -5.36
CA GLN A 75 -0.50 10.44 -5.50
C GLN A 75 0.51 11.24 -6.33
N ALA A 76 1.81 10.96 -6.16
CA ALA A 76 2.84 11.59 -6.98
C ALA A 76 2.68 11.26 -8.47
N ILE A 77 2.31 10.01 -8.82
CA ILE A 77 2.06 9.60 -10.20
C ILE A 77 0.76 10.22 -10.73
N LEU A 78 -0.30 10.27 -9.92
CA LEU A 78 -1.55 10.95 -10.27
C LEU A 78 -1.33 12.43 -10.61
N ALA A 79 -0.44 13.10 -9.90
CA ALA A 79 -0.13 14.52 -10.09
C ALA A 79 0.80 14.80 -11.30
N LYS A 80 1.43 13.78 -11.88
CA LYS A 80 2.33 13.98 -13.04
C LYS A 80 1.57 14.53 -14.24
N PRO A 81 2.17 15.45 -15.01
CA PRO A 81 1.63 15.85 -16.31
C PRO A 81 1.81 14.77 -17.36
N GLY A 82 1.04 14.83 -18.43
CA GLY A 82 1.19 13.97 -19.60
C GLY A 82 0.08 12.93 -19.76
N PRO A 83 0.18 12.03 -20.74
CA PRO A 83 -0.85 11.08 -21.10
C PRO A 83 -1.24 10.13 -19.95
N ALA A 84 -2.53 9.79 -19.84
CA ALA A 84 -3.05 8.94 -18.77
C ALA A 84 -2.60 7.47 -18.92
N THR A 85 -2.52 6.97 -20.14
CA THR A 85 -2.14 5.57 -20.43
C THR A 85 -0.79 5.17 -19.82
N PRO A 86 0.34 5.87 -20.07
CA PRO A 86 1.61 5.52 -19.44
C PRO A 86 1.61 5.77 -17.92
N ARG A 87 0.87 6.77 -17.42
CA ARG A 87 0.77 7.03 -15.98
C ARG A 87 0.00 5.95 -15.25
N LEU A 88 -1.08 5.43 -15.82
CA LEU A 88 -1.80 4.31 -15.25
C LEU A 88 -0.92 3.05 -15.19
N ARG A 89 -0.17 2.78 -16.27
CA ARG A 89 0.84 1.69 -16.27
C ARG A 89 1.85 1.90 -15.14
N GLU A 90 2.46 3.08 -15.06
CA GLU A 90 3.43 3.42 -14.02
C GLU A 90 2.84 3.24 -12.62
N LEU A 91 1.61 3.69 -12.39
CA LEU A 91 0.93 3.55 -11.10
C LEU A 91 0.79 2.08 -10.70
N LEU A 92 0.22 1.25 -11.58
CA LEU A 92 -0.03 -0.16 -11.29
C LEU A 92 1.26 -0.95 -11.09
N THR A 93 2.28 -0.72 -11.93
CA THR A 93 3.57 -1.40 -11.80
C THR A 93 4.38 -0.91 -10.60
N THR A 94 4.27 0.37 -10.23
CA THR A 94 4.96 0.92 -9.04
C THR A 94 4.40 0.33 -7.75
N ILE A 95 3.08 0.24 -7.60
CA ILE A 95 2.46 -0.39 -6.42
C ILE A 95 2.90 -1.85 -6.31
N HIS A 96 2.83 -2.60 -7.41
CA HIS A 96 3.30 -4.00 -7.44
C HIS A 96 4.77 -4.12 -7.03
N ARG A 97 5.65 -3.31 -7.62
CA ARG A 97 7.09 -3.33 -7.34
C ARG A 97 7.38 -3.03 -5.88
N MET A 98 6.78 -1.97 -5.32
CA MET A 98 6.99 -1.58 -3.92
C MET A 98 6.56 -2.69 -2.95
N ASN A 99 5.42 -3.34 -3.21
CA ASN A 99 4.95 -4.44 -2.39
C ASN A 99 5.81 -5.70 -2.59
N SER A 100 6.21 -6.02 -3.83
CA SER A 100 7.07 -7.17 -4.10
C SER A 100 8.46 -7.03 -3.45
N GLU A 101 9.13 -5.89 -3.61
CA GLU A 101 10.44 -5.63 -3.02
C GLU A 101 10.40 -5.68 -1.48
N ARG A 102 9.30 -5.22 -0.89
CA ARG A 102 9.15 -5.16 0.57
C ARG A 102 8.84 -6.52 1.18
N PHE A 103 7.94 -7.28 0.59
CA PHE A 103 7.36 -8.46 1.22
C PHE A 103 7.94 -9.78 0.73
N VAL A 104 8.64 -9.81 -0.40
CA VAL A 104 9.25 -11.05 -0.90
C VAL A 104 10.37 -11.53 0.02
N GLY A 105 10.21 -12.75 0.51
CA GLY A 105 11.20 -13.39 1.39
C GLY A 105 11.13 -13.00 2.87
N ASP A 106 10.24 -12.08 3.27
CA ASP A 106 10.07 -11.66 4.66
C ASP A 106 8.79 -12.24 5.28
N SER A 107 8.91 -13.45 5.86
CA SER A 107 7.80 -14.14 6.52
C SER A 107 7.24 -13.39 7.74
N LYS A 108 8.04 -12.56 8.38
CA LYS A 108 7.62 -11.74 9.53
C LYS A 108 6.74 -10.58 9.10
N LEU A 109 7.05 -10.00 7.96
CA LEU A 109 6.20 -8.98 7.38
C LEU A 109 4.85 -9.55 6.91
N HIS A 110 4.81 -10.80 6.42
CA HIS A 110 3.56 -11.48 6.10
C HIS A 110 2.70 -11.68 7.35
N GLU A 111 3.29 -12.11 8.48
CA GLU A 111 2.59 -12.20 9.77
C GLU A 111 1.98 -10.85 10.17
N MET A 112 2.73 -9.75 10.00
CA MET A 112 2.22 -8.40 10.29
C MET A 112 1.01 -8.03 9.42
N VAL A 113 1.02 -8.38 8.13
CA VAL A 113 -0.11 -8.10 7.23
C VAL A 113 -1.34 -8.93 7.61
N GLU A 114 -1.17 -10.21 7.95
CA GLU A 114 -2.26 -11.08 8.42
C GLU A 114 -2.93 -10.48 9.65
N ILE A 115 -2.13 -10.09 10.63
CA ILE A 115 -2.64 -9.49 11.87
C ILE A 115 -3.32 -8.13 11.59
N ALA A 116 -2.77 -7.32 10.68
CA ALA A 116 -3.40 -6.06 10.29
C ALA A 116 -4.77 -6.28 9.64
N MET A 117 -4.91 -7.29 8.80
CA MET A 117 -6.19 -7.66 8.17
C MET A 117 -7.21 -8.18 9.19
N GLU A 118 -6.78 -8.89 10.23
CA GLU A 118 -7.65 -9.42 11.27
C GLU A 118 -8.02 -8.38 12.32
N GLU A 119 -7.05 -7.61 12.80
CA GLU A 119 -7.21 -6.73 13.95
C GLU A 119 -7.46 -5.26 13.60
N SER A 120 -7.08 -4.84 12.39
CA SER A 120 -7.04 -3.43 11.97
C SER A 120 -7.63 -3.22 10.58
N TRP A 121 -8.74 -3.91 10.29
CA TRP A 121 -9.43 -3.89 9.00
C TRP A 121 -9.71 -2.48 8.47
N GLU A 122 -10.09 -1.54 9.35
CA GLU A 122 -10.36 -0.16 8.96
C GLU A 122 -9.14 0.54 8.36
N VAL A 123 -7.94 0.25 8.88
CA VAL A 123 -6.67 0.80 8.34
C VAL A 123 -6.42 0.27 6.93
N CYS A 124 -6.63 -1.04 6.73
CA CYS A 124 -6.47 -1.68 5.43
C CYS A 124 -7.49 -1.14 4.41
N MET A 125 -8.74 -0.96 4.83
CA MET A 125 -9.80 -0.42 3.96
C MET A 125 -9.54 1.03 3.58
N ALA A 126 -9.06 1.88 4.49
CA ALA A 126 -8.69 3.26 4.18
C ALA A 126 -7.56 3.32 3.14
N HIS A 127 -6.54 2.46 3.28
CA HIS A 127 -5.48 2.32 2.29
C HIS A 127 -6.03 1.92 0.91
N MET A 128 -6.85 0.86 0.86
CA MET A 128 -7.47 0.40 -0.39
C MET A 128 -8.28 1.50 -1.07
N GLN A 129 -9.05 2.28 -0.29
CA GLN A 129 -9.82 3.40 -0.81
C GLN A 129 -8.91 4.45 -1.44
N THR A 130 -7.81 4.82 -0.78
CA THR A 130 -6.83 5.79 -1.32
C THR A 130 -6.21 5.32 -2.63
N ILE A 131 -5.91 4.02 -2.76
CA ILE A 131 -5.39 3.44 -4.01
C ILE A 131 -6.44 3.47 -5.12
N VAL A 132 -7.70 3.09 -4.81
CA VAL A 132 -8.81 3.16 -5.79
C VAL A 132 -9.03 4.60 -6.27
N GLU A 133 -8.97 5.58 -5.38
CA GLU A 133 -9.08 7.00 -5.72
C GLU A 133 -7.95 7.48 -6.63
N ALA A 134 -6.71 7.07 -6.36
CA ALA A 134 -5.57 7.41 -7.22
C ALA A 134 -5.72 6.79 -8.63
N ILE A 135 -6.11 5.52 -8.72
CA ILE A 135 -6.42 4.85 -10.00
C ILE A 135 -7.54 5.59 -10.73
N GLY A 136 -8.64 5.88 -10.03
CA GLY A 136 -9.79 6.61 -10.57
C GLY A 136 -9.43 7.99 -11.08
N GLY A 137 -8.56 8.71 -10.38
CA GLY A 137 -8.08 10.03 -10.80
C GLY A 137 -7.31 9.97 -12.13
N VAL A 138 -6.42 8.98 -12.30
CA VAL A 138 -5.70 8.79 -13.58
C VAL A 138 -6.67 8.39 -14.69
N ILE A 139 -7.64 7.49 -14.40
CA ILE A 139 -8.66 7.09 -15.39
C ILE A 139 -9.52 8.27 -15.80
N ALA A 140 -9.97 9.12 -14.85
CA ALA A 140 -10.76 10.32 -15.13
C ALA A 140 -10.02 11.30 -16.04
N GLN A 141 -8.73 11.50 -15.81
CA GLN A 141 -7.89 12.33 -16.69
C GLN A 141 -7.77 11.72 -18.09
N GLY A 142 -7.68 10.40 -18.21
CA GLY A 142 -7.67 9.68 -19.50
C GLY A 142 -9.00 9.83 -20.26
N VAL A 143 -10.13 9.81 -19.57
CA VAL A 143 -11.44 10.09 -20.17
C VAL A 143 -11.50 11.54 -20.64
N ALA A 144 -11.05 12.49 -19.83
CA ALA A 144 -11.04 13.91 -20.20
C ALA A 144 -10.12 14.22 -21.40
N SER A 145 -9.05 13.45 -21.59
CA SER A 145 -8.12 13.54 -22.73
C SER A 145 -8.49 12.66 -23.94
N ASN A 146 -9.62 11.96 -23.88
CA ASN A 146 -10.08 10.99 -24.89
C ASN A 146 -9.11 9.80 -25.13
N GLU A 147 -8.27 9.48 -24.15
CA GLU A 147 -7.45 8.26 -24.16
C GLU A 147 -8.26 7.02 -23.77
N PHE A 148 -9.27 7.19 -22.91
CA PHE A 148 -10.17 6.18 -22.41
C PHE A 148 -11.62 6.51 -22.78
N ASP A 149 -12.43 5.45 -23.03
CA ASP A 149 -13.83 5.58 -23.43
C ASP A 149 -14.71 4.75 -22.51
N LEU A 150 -15.12 5.34 -21.42
CA LEU A 150 -15.99 4.74 -20.43
C LEU A 150 -16.83 5.81 -19.71
N THR A 151 -18.01 5.40 -19.23
CA THR A 151 -18.97 6.28 -18.58
C THR A 151 -18.94 6.23 -17.06
N ASP A 152 -18.44 5.12 -16.47
CA ASP A 152 -18.41 4.91 -15.03
C ASP A 152 -16.97 4.75 -14.55
N VAL A 153 -16.33 5.88 -14.27
CA VAL A 153 -14.94 5.94 -13.76
C VAL A 153 -14.80 5.25 -12.39
N PRO A 154 -15.68 5.47 -11.40
CA PRO A 154 -15.59 4.78 -10.12
C PRO A 154 -15.64 3.26 -10.26
N LEU A 155 -16.54 2.72 -11.07
CA LEU A 155 -16.62 1.29 -11.34
C LEU A 155 -15.34 0.78 -12.01
N ALA A 156 -14.83 1.49 -13.02
CA ALA A 156 -13.59 1.11 -13.71
C ALA A 156 -12.38 1.11 -12.77
N ALA A 157 -12.28 2.08 -11.87
CA ALA A 157 -11.22 2.14 -10.86
C ALA A 157 -11.29 0.94 -9.89
N MET A 158 -12.48 0.62 -9.41
CA MET A 158 -12.71 -0.52 -8.52
C MET A 158 -12.40 -1.84 -9.24
N CYS A 159 -12.87 -2.04 -10.45
CA CYS A 159 -12.57 -3.24 -11.25
C CYS A 159 -11.07 -3.37 -11.53
N THR A 160 -10.38 -2.26 -11.84
CA THR A 160 -8.92 -2.24 -12.02
C THR A 160 -8.21 -2.67 -10.75
N CYS A 161 -8.57 -2.11 -9.61
CA CYS A 161 -7.98 -2.48 -8.32
C CYS A 161 -8.23 -3.95 -7.98
N GLN A 162 -9.44 -4.46 -8.21
CA GLN A 162 -9.78 -5.88 -7.99
C GLN A 162 -9.01 -6.82 -8.93
N ALA A 163 -8.85 -6.47 -10.20
CA ALA A 163 -8.04 -7.24 -11.13
C ALA A 163 -6.56 -7.30 -10.71
N MET A 164 -6.08 -6.24 -10.06
CA MET A 164 -4.70 -6.13 -9.57
C MET A 164 -4.47 -6.75 -8.20
N ILE A 165 -5.49 -7.30 -7.51
CA ILE A 165 -5.34 -7.77 -6.13
C ILE A 165 -4.23 -8.83 -5.98
N GLY A 166 -4.09 -9.73 -6.95
CA GLY A 166 -3.04 -10.74 -6.98
C GLY A 166 -1.62 -10.17 -7.10
N TYR A 167 -1.49 -8.92 -7.55
CA TYR A 167 -0.23 -8.19 -7.72
C TYR A 167 -0.01 -7.13 -6.64
N PHE A 168 -1.06 -6.75 -5.90
CA PHE A 168 -0.97 -5.73 -4.86
C PHE A 168 -0.90 -6.32 -3.46
N HIS A 169 -1.64 -7.42 -3.21
CA HIS A 169 -1.71 -8.00 -1.88
C HIS A 169 -0.45 -8.80 -1.56
N PRO A 170 0.28 -8.47 -0.47
CA PRO A 170 1.57 -9.09 -0.14
C PRO A 170 1.56 -10.62 -0.08
N GLN A 171 0.54 -11.20 0.55
CA GLN A 171 0.40 -12.66 0.64
C GLN A 171 0.17 -13.32 -0.72
N MET A 172 -0.60 -12.69 -1.61
CA MET A 172 -0.88 -13.23 -2.94
C MET A 172 0.37 -13.18 -3.82
N ILE A 173 1.16 -12.11 -3.72
CA ILE A 173 2.47 -12.00 -4.37
C ILE A 173 3.38 -13.15 -3.91
N ALA A 174 3.50 -13.33 -2.58
CA ALA A 174 4.32 -14.40 -2.01
C ALA A 174 3.85 -15.80 -2.41
N GLN A 175 2.54 -16.04 -2.45
CA GLN A 175 1.98 -17.32 -2.89
C GLN A 175 2.25 -17.60 -4.37
N ALA A 176 2.17 -16.57 -5.23
CA ALA A 176 2.47 -16.69 -6.66
C ALA A 176 3.93 -17.09 -6.88
N MET A 177 4.86 -16.48 -6.13
CA MET A 177 6.30 -16.76 -6.23
C MET A 177 6.68 -18.15 -5.68
N ASN A 178 6.00 -18.62 -4.62
CA ASN A 178 6.31 -19.88 -3.95
C ASN A 178 5.66 -21.12 -4.59
N LYS A 179 4.76 -20.95 -5.57
CA LYS A 179 4.07 -22.05 -6.26
C LYS A 179 4.28 -21.97 -7.76
N PRO A 180 5.50 -22.26 -8.26
CA PRO A 180 5.76 -22.28 -9.70
C PRO A 180 4.86 -23.33 -10.37
N GLY A 181 4.30 -22.98 -11.55
CA GLY A 181 3.47 -23.87 -12.33
C GLY A 181 1.95 -23.62 -12.24
N LYS A 182 1.46 -22.67 -11.43
CA LYS A 182 0.11 -22.16 -11.60
C LYS A 182 0.09 -21.12 -12.74
N PRO A 183 -0.92 -21.15 -13.63
CA PRO A 183 -1.10 -20.09 -14.62
C PRO A 183 -1.24 -18.75 -13.91
N HIS A 184 -0.29 -17.85 -14.11
CA HIS A 184 -0.31 -16.49 -13.60
C HIS A 184 0.21 -15.59 -14.72
N ALA A 185 -0.58 -14.58 -15.09
CA ALA A 185 -0.11 -13.60 -16.06
C ALA A 185 1.02 -12.77 -15.45
N GLU A 186 2.01 -12.41 -16.25
CA GLU A 186 3.00 -11.42 -15.82
C GLU A 186 2.34 -10.06 -15.61
N ILE A 187 2.90 -9.24 -14.71
CA ILE A 187 2.33 -7.94 -14.37
C ILE A 187 2.05 -7.08 -15.61
N ASP A 188 2.97 -7.05 -16.57
CA ASP A 188 2.82 -6.26 -17.79
C ASP A 188 1.66 -6.75 -18.65
N GLN A 189 1.44 -8.06 -18.74
CA GLN A 189 0.31 -8.65 -19.47
C GLN A 189 -1.02 -8.27 -18.83
N MET A 190 -1.12 -8.26 -17.50
CA MET A 190 -2.32 -7.83 -16.79
C MET A 190 -2.57 -6.33 -17.00
N VAL A 191 -1.53 -5.51 -16.92
CA VAL A 191 -1.64 -4.06 -17.15
C VAL A 191 -2.05 -3.78 -18.61
N ASP A 192 -1.50 -4.48 -19.57
CA ASP A 192 -1.89 -4.37 -20.98
C ASP A 192 -3.36 -4.74 -21.20
N PHE A 193 -3.84 -5.80 -20.55
CA PHE A 193 -5.25 -6.21 -20.60
C PHE A 193 -6.17 -5.13 -20.02
N ILE A 194 -5.82 -4.56 -18.86
CA ILE A 194 -6.58 -3.48 -18.24
C ILE A 194 -6.62 -2.25 -19.16
N LEU A 195 -5.46 -1.82 -19.66
CA LEU A 195 -5.37 -0.66 -20.55
C LEU A 195 -6.14 -0.87 -21.86
N ALA A 196 -6.15 -2.09 -22.41
CA ALA A 196 -6.94 -2.42 -23.58
C ALA A 196 -8.46 -2.35 -23.29
N GLY A 197 -8.87 -2.75 -22.08
CA GLY A 197 -10.27 -2.66 -21.63
C GLY A 197 -10.78 -1.24 -21.43
N LEU A 198 -9.90 -0.31 -21.06
CA LEU A 198 -10.23 1.11 -20.84
C LEU A 198 -10.24 1.94 -22.13
N LYS A 199 -9.54 1.51 -23.17
CA LYS A 199 -9.47 2.24 -24.44
C LYS A 199 -10.77 2.11 -25.20
N SER A 200 -11.09 3.17 -25.95
CA SER A 200 -12.19 3.17 -26.93
C SER A 200 -12.10 1.94 -27.85
N ARG A 201 -13.16 1.17 -27.90
CA ARG A 201 -13.38 0.28 -29.03
C ARG A 201 -13.69 1.17 -30.21
N SER A 202 -12.69 1.47 -31.04
CA SER A 202 -12.96 2.04 -32.35
C SER A 202 -14.04 1.17 -32.98
N ASN A 203 -15.27 1.66 -32.98
CA ASN A 203 -16.36 1.03 -33.70
C ASN A 203 -16.00 1.17 -35.19
N LYS A 204 -15.24 0.19 -35.73
CA LYS A 204 -15.16 -0.01 -37.15
C LYS A 204 -16.54 -0.48 -37.58
N GLY A 205 -17.47 0.48 -37.62
CA GLY A 205 -18.74 0.31 -38.31
C GLY A 205 -18.42 -0.02 -39.77
N GLY A 206 -18.75 -1.21 -40.16
CA GLY A 206 -18.86 -1.57 -41.53
C GLY A 206 -20.07 -0.91 -42.19
#